data_54eac6c82fdfebbdaf91ed026842ca99
#
_entry.id   54eac6c82fdfebbdaf91ed026842ca99
#
_cell.length_a   1.000
_cell.length_b   1.000
_cell.length_c   1.000
_cell.angle_alpha   90.00
_cell.angle_beta   90.00
_cell.angle_gamma   90.00
#
_symmetry.space_group_name_H-M   'P 1'
#
loop_
_entity.id
_entity.type
_entity.pdbx_description
1 polymer ?
#
loop_
_entity_poly.entity_id
_entity_poly.type
_entity_poly.pdbx_seq_one_letter_code
_entity_poly.pdbx_strand_id
1 'polypeptide(L)'
;MSNKIIFQFDDNLEYQKKAVNSVVELFRGLPKSLDSIYAERIRRSFTEKDPVRNIDIVRGNKLFQNLKKVQLKNGLFTDEKAYSKHERDFTVEMETGTGKTYVYLRTILELHKEYGFKKFIIVVPSVAIRKGVEKSIEQLREHFKRLYNADLSKYSFIYDSNNLGKVNNFVEENNLSICVMNI
;
A
#
# COMPACT_ATOMS: atom_id res chain seq x y z
N MET A 1 -12.43 -35.26 -8.49
CA MET A 1 -12.79 -33.83 -8.41
C MET A 1 -12.11 -33.28 -7.17
N SER A 2 -11.16 -32.38 -7.29
CA SER A 2 -10.49 -31.79 -6.14
C SER A 2 -11.45 -30.80 -5.47
N ASN A 3 -11.85 -31.07 -4.23
CA ASN A 3 -12.61 -30.11 -3.42
C ASN A 3 -11.73 -28.89 -3.17
N LYS A 4 -11.90 -27.84 -3.96
CA LYS A 4 -11.22 -26.58 -3.77
C LYS A 4 -11.84 -25.91 -2.53
N ILE A 5 -11.09 -25.80 -1.45
CA ILE A 5 -11.52 -25.05 -0.26
C ILE A 5 -11.61 -23.58 -0.66
N ILE A 6 -12.81 -23.02 -0.60
CA ILE A 6 -13.05 -21.60 -0.87
C ILE A 6 -13.07 -20.89 0.49
N PHE A 7 -12.09 -20.01 0.72
CA PHE A 7 -12.09 -19.14 1.90
C PHE A 7 -13.10 -18.00 1.71
N GLN A 8 -14.01 -17.86 2.67
CA GLN A 8 -14.86 -16.67 2.74
C GLN A 8 -14.18 -15.65 3.64
N PHE A 9 -13.92 -14.46 3.11
CA PHE A 9 -13.37 -13.34 3.85
C PHE A 9 -14.48 -12.31 4.08
N ASP A 10 -14.62 -11.87 5.33
CA ASP A 10 -15.51 -10.78 5.69
C ASP A 10 -14.78 -9.45 5.45
N ASP A 11 -15.31 -8.64 4.55
CA ASP A 11 -14.77 -7.32 4.22
C ASP A 11 -15.34 -6.20 5.12
N ASN A 12 -16.21 -6.55 6.08
CA ASN A 12 -16.93 -5.60 6.92
C ASN A 12 -16.46 -5.53 8.36
N LEU A 13 -15.36 -6.21 8.71
CA LEU A 13 -14.80 -6.15 10.07
C LEU A 13 -14.35 -4.72 10.40
N GLU A 14 -15.04 -4.08 11.35
CA GLU A 14 -14.88 -2.66 11.68
C GLU A 14 -13.46 -2.28 12.08
N TYR A 15 -12.78 -3.11 12.87
CA TYR A 15 -11.40 -2.85 13.28
C TYR A 15 -10.42 -2.89 12.09
N GLN A 16 -10.65 -3.76 11.09
CA GLN A 16 -9.83 -3.82 9.89
C GLN A 16 -10.08 -2.59 8.99
N LYS A 17 -11.34 -2.22 8.80
CA LYS A 17 -11.70 -0.99 8.09
C LYS A 17 -11.11 0.24 8.76
N LYS A 18 -11.17 0.31 10.09
CA LYS A 18 -10.59 1.40 10.88
C LYS A 18 -9.08 1.50 10.64
N ALA A 19 -8.36 0.36 10.66
CA ALA A 19 -6.93 0.32 10.39
C ALA A 19 -6.60 0.79 8.95
N VAL A 20 -7.28 0.25 7.94
CA VAL A 20 -7.13 0.66 6.53
C VAL A 20 -7.40 2.15 6.37
N ASN A 21 -8.55 2.64 6.87
CA ASN A 21 -8.94 4.04 6.74
C ASN A 21 -7.97 4.98 7.45
N SER A 22 -7.38 4.57 8.56
CA SER A 22 -6.38 5.38 9.28
C SER A 22 -5.16 5.68 8.40
N VAL A 23 -4.71 4.73 7.59
CA VAL A 23 -3.61 4.96 6.65
C VAL A 23 -4.06 5.78 5.44
N VAL A 24 -5.21 5.45 4.86
CA VAL A 24 -5.74 6.16 3.68
C VAL A 24 -6.03 7.64 3.99
N GLU A 25 -6.58 7.93 5.17
CA GLU A 25 -6.89 9.30 5.60
C GLU A 25 -5.66 10.18 5.83
N LEU A 26 -4.46 9.62 6.02
CA LEU A 26 -3.21 10.40 6.07
C LEU A 26 -3.00 11.20 4.78
N PHE A 27 -3.45 10.66 3.66
CA PHE A 27 -3.26 11.24 2.34
C PHE A 27 -4.46 12.08 1.86
N ARG A 28 -5.42 12.38 2.73
CA ARG A 28 -6.62 13.15 2.39
C ARG A 28 -6.27 14.54 1.88
N GLY A 29 -6.90 14.91 0.74
CA GLY A 29 -6.71 16.22 0.11
C GLY A 29 -5.45 16.32 -0.74
N LEU A 30 -4.85 15.19 -1.06
CA LEU A 30 -3.83 15.10 -2.10
C LEU A 30 -4.48 14.97 -3.48
N PRO A 31 -3.83 15.48 -4.53
CA PRO A 31 -4.37 15.35 -5.87
C PRO A 31 -4.41 13.87 -6.29
N LYS A 32 -5.49 13.45 -6.91
CA LYS A 32 -5.57 12.13 -7.56
C LYS A 32 -4.62 12.12 -8.76
N SER A 33 -3.79 11.10 -8.86
CA SER A 33 -2.65 11.07 -9.79
C SER A 33 -3.01 11.09 -11.27
N LEU A 34 -4.26 10.78 -11.64
CA LEU A 34 -4.66 10.56 -13.03
C LEU A 34 -5.40 11.73 -13.66
N ASP A 35 -6.07 12.59 -12.89
CA ASP A 35 -6.98 13.60 -13.43
C ASP A 35 -6.49 15.03 -13.28
N SER A 36 -5.29 15.24 -12.74
CA SER A 36 -4.83 16.58 -12.47
C SER A 36 -3.80 17.07 -13.49
N ILE A 37 -3.97 18.30 -13.93
CA ILE A 37 -2.98 19.14 -14.63
C ILE A 37 -1.59 19.07 -13.97
N TYR A 38 -1.52 18.65 -12.70
CA TYR A 38 -0.31 18.41 -11.93
C TYR A 38 0.47 17.17 -12.39
N ALA A 39 -0.21 16.08 -12.70
CA ALA A 39 0.43 14.86 -13.22
C ALA A 39 1.07 15.14 -14.60
N GLU A 40 0.44 15.99 -15.40
CA GLU A 40 0.95 16.38 -16.71
C GLU A 40 2.13 17.37 -16.61
N ARG A 41 2.13 18.27 -15.61
CA ARG A 41 3.28 19.13 -15.31
C ARG A 41 4.48 18.35 -14.78
N ILE A 42 4.25 17.37 -13.92
CA ILE A 42 5.31 16.49 -13.41
C ILE A 42 5.85 15.61 -14.55
N ARG A 43 4.99 15.06 -15.42
CA ARG A 43 5.41 14.32 -16.61
C ARG A 43 6.32 15.14 -17.53
N ARG A 44 6.03 16.42 -17.73
CA ARG A 44 6.83 17.32 -18.58
C ARG A 44 8.17 17.72 -17.96
N SER A 45 8.34 17.57 -16.65
CA SER A 45 9.59 17.89 -15.95
C SER A 45 10.56 16.71 -15.88
N PHE A 46 10.12 15.50 -16.21
CA PHE A 46 10.94 14.29 -16.21
C PHE A 46 11.30 13.89 -17.64
N THR A 47 12.54 13.47 -17.82
CA THR A 47 12.99 12.85 -19.06
C THR A 47 12.36 11.46 -19.21
N GLU A 48 12.25 10.92 -20.43
CA GLU A 48 11.68 9.59 -20.69
C GLU A 48 12.36 8.43 -19.92
N LYS A 49 13.53 8.70 -19.35
CA LYS A 49 14.33 7.72 -18.57
C LYS A 49 14.10 7.78 -17.07
N ASP A 50 13.27 8.68 -16.58
CA ASP A 50 13.02 8.76 -15.15
C ASP A 50 12.10 7.61 -14.67
N PRO A 51 12.44 6.97 -13.53
CA PRO A 51 11.65 5.86 -13.01
C PRO A 51 10.25 6.30 -12.61
N VAL A 52 9.26 5.46 -12.88
CA VAL A 52 7.88 5.68 -12.44
C VAL A 52 7.78 5.50 -10.93
N ARG A 53 7.39 6.52 -10.22
CA ARG A 53 7.26 6.52 -8.76
C ARG A 53 5.88 7.01 -8.33
N ASN A 54 5.54 6.74 -7.09
CA ASN A 54 4.38 7.38 -6.47
C ASN A 54 4.61 8.89 -6.46
N ILE A 55 3.53 9.66 -6.65
CA ILE A 55 3.63 11.12 -6.63
C ILE A 55 4.24 11.55 -5.32
N ASP A 56 5.17 12.50 -5.38
CA ASP A 56 5.76 13.10 -4.18
C ASP A 56 4.71 14.01 -3.51
N ILE A 57 4.03 13.42 -2.56
CA ILE A 57 2.73 13.85 -2.09
C ILE A 57 2.84 14.93 -1.03
N VAL A 58 4.02 15.09 -0.43
CA VAL A 58 4.10 15.79 0.83
C VAL A 58 5.06 16.98 0.75
N ARG A 59 4.60 18.02 0.11
CA ARG A 59 5.16 19.35 0.37
C ARG A 59 4.26 20.09 1.35
N GLY A 60 4.74 20.29 2.57
CA GLY A 60 4.07 21.09 3.59
C GLY A 60 3.42 20.30 4.74
N ASN A 61 2.74 21.01 5.61
CA ASN A 61 2.19 20.53 6.89
C ASN A 61 0.92 19.66 6.76
N LYS A 62 0.50 19.33 5.54
CA LYS A 62 -0.79 18.64 5.30
C LYS A 62 -0.83 17.24 5.89
N LEU A 63 0.25 16.46 5.71
CA LEU A 63 0.35 15.11 6.25
C LEU A 63 0.27 15.12 7.78
N PHE A 64 0.99 16.04 8.42
CA PHE A 64 0.97 16.19 9.87
C PHE A 64 -0.44 16.58 10.38
N GLN A 65 -1.12 17.50 9.70
CA GLN A 65 -2.49 17.85 10.04
C GLN A 65 -3.45 16.68 9.91
N ASN A 66 -3.28 15.85 8.86
CA ASN A 66 -4.07 14.65 8.69
C ASN A 66 -3.73 13.61 9.77
N LEU A 67 -2.45 13.43 10.10
CA LEU A 67 -2.01 12.55 11.19
C LEU A 67 -2.69 12.93 12.51
N LYS A 68 -2.67 14.22 12.90
CA LYS A 68 -3.35 14.69 14.11
C LYS A 68 -4.83 14.28 14.12
N LYS A 69 -5.53 14.47 13.01
CA LYS A 69 -6.95 14.10 12.89
C LYS A 69 -7.17 12.59 13.02
N VAL A 70 -6.33 11.80 12.37
CA VAL A 70 -6.41 10.33 12.42
C VAL A 70 -6.13 9.84 13.84
N GLN A 71 -5.09 10.35 14.49
CA GLN A 71 -4.75 9.96 15.86
C GLN A 71 -5.86 10.36 16.84
N LEU A 72 -6.37 11.58 16.76
CA LEU A 72 -7.48 12.03 17.61
C LEU A 72 -8.72 11.15 17.42
N LYS A 73 -9.09 10.81 16.19
CA LYS A 73 -10.20 9.90 15.87
C LYS A 73 -10.00 8.49 16.46
N ASN A 74 -8.76 8.08 16.66
CA ASN A 74 -8.39 6.82 17.27
C ASN A 74 -8.13 6.91 18.79
N GLY A 75 -8.40 8.07 19.42
CA GLY A 75 -8.16 8.28 20.84
C GLY A 75 -6.68 8.40 21.24
N LEU A 76 -5.83 8.76 20.27
CA LEU A 76 -4.38 8.92 20.46
C LEU A 76 -4.00 10.40 20.45
N PHE A 77 -2.93 10.73 21.14
CA PHE A 77 -2.33 12.06 21.13
C PHE A 77 -1.15 12.11 20.16
N THR A 78 -1.00 13.24 19.48
CA THR A 78 0.12 13.45 18.56
C THR A 78 1.32 13.97 19.32
N ASP A 79 2.44 13.28 19.19
CA ASP A 79 3.75 13.78 19.62
C ASP A 79 4.43 14.52 18.45
N GLU A 80 4.47 15.84 18.54
CA GLU A 80 5.07 16.70 17.49
C GLU A 80 6.58 16.51 17.37
N LYS A 81 7.26 16.22 18.49
CA LYS A 81 8.71 15.97 18.49
C LYS A 81 9.05 14.64 17.84
N ALA A 82 8.26 13.61 18.12
CA ALA A 82 8.41 12.31 17.47
C ALA A 82 8.15 12.43 15.96
N TYR A 83 7.12 13.16 15.55
CA TYR A 83 6.84 13.39 14.13
C TYR A 83 7.99 14.11 13.42
N SER A 84 8.54 15.18 13.99
CA SER A 84 9.64 15.94 13.37
C SER A 84 10.92 15.13 13.20
N LYS A 85 11.13 14.10 14.05
CA LYS A 85 12.27 13.18 13.97
C LYS A 85 12.08 12.06 12.95
N HIS A 86 10.85 11.61 12.76
CA HIS A 86 10.48 10.44 11.96
C HIS A 86 9.41 10.79 10.93
N GLU A 87 9.59 11.90 10.22
CA GLU A 87 8.68 12.30 9.15
C GLU A 87 8.41 11.15 8.19
N ARG A 88 7.14 10.81 7.96
CA ARG A 88 6.67 9.75 7.07
C ARG A 88 6.76 8.32 7.61
N ASP A 89 7.24 8.11 8.83
CA ASP A 89 7.20 6.80 9.48
C ASP A 89 5.93 6.70 10.33
N PHE A 90 5.03 5.80 9.94
CA PHE A 90 3.75 5.60 10.62
C PHE A 90 3.60 4.16 11.06
N THR A 91 3.06 3.96 12.26
CA THR A 91 2.81 2.65 12.84
C THR A 91 1.31 2.38 12.93
N VAL A 92 0.91 1.18 12.51
CA VAL A 92 -0.44 0.66 12.74
C VAL A 92 -0.31 -0.58 13.61
N GLU A 93 -0.80 -0.48 14.84
CA GLU A 93 -0.76 -1.57 15.80
C GLU A 93 -2.06 -2.38 15.71
N MET A 94 -1.91 -3.69 15.61
CA MET A 94 -2.99 -4.65 15.57
C MET A 94 -2.56 -5.93 16.32
N GLU A 95 -3.48 -6.57 17.03
CA GLU A 95 -3.22 -7.82 17.70
C GLU A 95 -2.86 -8.96 16.75
N THR A 96 -2.20 -9.99 17.28
CA THR A 96 -1.89 -11.20 16.51
C THR A 96 -3.18 -11.93 16.14
N GLY A 97 -3.25 -12.43 14.91
CA GLY A 97 -4.44 -13.14 14.42
C GLY A 97 -5.57 -12.25 13.89
N THR A 98 -5.48 -10.93 13.98
CA THR A 98 -6.52 -9.99 13.51
C THR A 98 -6.51 -9.70 12.02
N GLY A 99 -5.65 -10.37 11.24
CA GLY A 99 -5.61 -10.21 9.79
C GLY A 99 -4.73 -9.06 9.29
N LYS A 100 -3.58 -8.79 9.95
CA LYS A 100 -2.63 -7.75 9.51
C LYS A 100 -2.30 -7.82 8.02
N THR A 101 -2.08 -9.04 7.50
CA THR A 101 -1.79 -9.25 6.08
C THR A 101 -2.93 -8.78 5.17
N TYR A 102 -4.16 -9.10 5.53
CA TYR A 102 -5.35 -8.60 4.83
C TYR A 102 -5.40 -7.06 4.85
N VAL A 103 -5.16 -6.46 6.02
CA VAL A 103 -5.24 -5.01 6.22
C VAL A 103 -4.23 -4.28 5.34
N TYR A 104 -2.95 -4.67 5.34
CA TYR A 104 -1.98 -3.93 4.51
C TYR A 104 -2.17 -4.20 3.01
N LEU A 105 -2.58 -5.39 2.58
CA LEU A 105 -2.91 -5.64 1.18
C LEU A 105 -4.13 -4.82 0.72
N ARG A 106 -5.15 -4.73 1.57
CA ARG A 106 -6.31 -3.86 1.32
C ARG A 106 -5.92 -2.38 1.29
N THR A 107 -5.05 -1.95 2.20
CA THR A 107 -4.53 -0.57 2.23
C THR A 107 -3.82 -0.20 0.92
N ILE A 108 -3.01 -1.10 0.36
CA ILE A 108 -2.38 -0.91 -0.95
C ILE A 108 -3.43 -0.65 -2.04
N LEU A 109 -4.48 -1.45 -2.09
CA LEU A 109 -5.55 -1.30 -3.07
C LEU A 109 -6.37 -0.02 -2.88
N GLU A 110 -6.67 0.36 -1.65
CA GLU A 110 -7.34 1.63 -1.36
C GLU A 110 -6.46 2.84 -1.72
N LEU A 111 -5.17 2.82 -1.40
CA LEU A 111 -4.24 3.88 -1.79
C LEU A 111 -4.09 3.98 -3.31
N HIS A 112 -4.06 2.84 -4.00
CA HIS A 112 -4.06 2.82 -5.46
C HIS A 112 -5.34 3.41 -6.03
N LYS A 113 -6.50 3.01 -5.53
CA LYS A 113 -7.82 3.46 -5.97
C LYS A 113 -8.05 4.95 -5.71
N GLU A 114 -7.73 5.41 -4.49
CA GLU A 114 -8.04 6.78 -4.06
C GLU A 114 -7.02 7.81 -4.56
N TYR A 115 -5.73 7.44 -4.60
CA TYR A 115 -4.64 8.38 -4.89
C TYR A 115 -3.79 7.98 -6.10
N GLY A 116 -4.05 6.82 -6.70
CA GLY A 116 -3.31 6.33 -7.85
C GLY A 116 -1.87 5.91 -7.56
N PHE A 117 -1.57 5.55 -6.31
CA PHE A 117 -0.25 5.00 -5.97
C PHE A 117 -0.03 3.69 -6.71
N LYS A 118 1.16 3.51 -7.25
CA LYS A 118 1.45 2.38 -8.14
C LYS A 118 2.57 1.48 -7.64
N LYS A 119 3.48 1.99 -6.83
CA LYS A 119 4.68 1.27 -6.39
C LYS A 119 4.65 1.04 -4.89
N PHE A 120 4.65 -0.23 -4.52
CA PHE A 120 4.62 -0.64 -3.12
C PHE A 120 5.71 -1.69 -2.85
N ILE A 121 6.33 -1.60 -1.69
CA ILE A 121 7.32 -2.57 -1.22
C ILE A 121 6.84 -3.11 0.13
N ILE A 122 6.70 -4.43 0.22
CA ILE A 122 6.40 -5.14 1.46
C ILE A 122 7.70 -5.76 1.96
N VAL A 123 8.20 -5.27 3.07
CA VAL A 123 9.42 -5.79 3.71
C VAL A 123 9.02 -6.63 4.91
N VAL A 124 9.52 -7.85 4.96
CA VAL A 124 9.23 -8.79 6.04
C VAL A 124 10.50 -9.34 6.69
N PRO A 125 10.48 -9.75 7.97
CA PRO A 125 11.70 -10.11 8.69
C PRO A 125 12.27 -11.49 8.33
N SER A 126 11.55 -12.32 7.57
CA SER A 126 12.05 -13.66 7.25
C SER A 126 11.46 -14.24 5.96
N VAL A 127 12.15 -15.23 5.40
CA VAL A 127 11.68 -16.00 4.24
C VAL A 127 10.35 -16.73 4.55
N ALA A 128 10.19 -17.24 5.76
CA ALA A 128 8.95 -17.91 6.15
C ALA A 128 7.74 -16.97 6.10
N ILE A 129 7.88 -15.75 6.62
CA ILE A 129 6.83 -14.73 6.57
C ILE A 129 6.59 -14.27 5.12
N ARG A 130 7.66 -14.13 4.32
CA ARG A 130 7.52 -13.80 2.88
C ARG A 130 6.66 -14.83 2.15
N LYS A 131 6.91 -16.13 2.35
CA LYS A 131 6.06 -17.20 1.81
C LYS A 131 4.61 -17.14 2.32
N GLY A 132 4.43 -16.73 3.57
CA GLY A 132 3.09 -16.47 4.13
C GLY A 132 2.35 -15.35 3.41
N VAL A 133 3.05 -14.28 3.05
CA VAL A 133 2.49 -13.16 2.25
C VAL A 133 2.09 -13.63 0.86
N GLU A 134 2.96 -14.38 0.16
CA GLU A 134 2.63 -14.95 -1.16
C GLU A 134 1.36 -15.80 -1.10
N LYS A 135 1.29 -16.72 -0.14
CA LYS A 135 0.11 -17.56 0.07
C LYS A 135 -1.15 -16.72 0.36
N SER A 136 -1.02 -15.66 1.15
CA SER A 136 -2.13 -14.76 1.45
C SER A 136 -2.61 -14.00 0.21
N ILE A 137 -1.71 -13.53 -0.64
CA ILE A 137 -2.05 -12.89 -1.93
C ILE A 137 -2.87 -13.85 -2.80
N GLU A 138 -2.45 -15.10 -2.90
CA GLU A 138 -3.16 -16.10 -3.69
C GLU A 138 -4.53 -16.47 -3.08
N GLN A 139 -4.61 -16.62 -1.77
CA GLN A 139 -5.86 -16.91 -1.07
C GLN A 139 -6.88 -15.78 -1.18
N LEU A 140 -6.42 -14.53 -1.13
CA LEU A 140 -7.25 -13.32 -1.20
C LEU A 140 -7.57 -12.89 -2.64
N ARG A 141 -7.03 -13.56 -3.64
CA ARG A 141 -7.13 -13.22 -5.05
C ARG A 141 -8.57 -12.95 -5.50
N GLU A 142 -9.46 -13.94 -5.36
CA GLU A 142 -10.85 -13.81 -5.79
C GLU A 142 -11.63 -12.79 -4.97
N HIS A 143 -11.29 -12.66 -3.68
CA HIS A 143 -11.88 -11.65 -2.80
C HIS A 143 -11.56 -10.23 -3.26
N PHE A 144 -10.30 -9.92 -3.49
CA PHE A 144 -9.90 -8.59 -3.96
C PHE A 144 -10.29 -8.32 -5.41
N LYS A 145 -10.33 -9.34 -6.25
CA LYS A 145 -10.86 -9.20 -7.59
C LYS A 145 -12.34 -8.77 -7.58
N ARG A 146 -13.14 -9.31 -6.67
CA ARG A 146 -14.54 -8.90 -6.48
C ARG A 146 -14.65 -7.46 -5.97
N LEU A 147 -13.83 -7.06 -4.98
CA LEU A 147 -13.92 -5.74 -4.33
C LEU A 147 -13.33 -4.60 -5.16
N TYR A 148 -12.23 -4.86 -5.87
CA TYR A 148 -11.42 -3.82 -6.52
C TYR A 148 -11.24 -4.03 -8.03
N ASN A 149 -11.78 -5.12 -8.58
CA ASN A 149 -11.48 -5.56 -9.94
C ASN A 149 -9.96 -5.72 -10.19
N ALA A 150 -9.20 -6.08 -9.16
CA ALA A 150 -7.75 -6.17 -9.15
C ALA A 150 -7.28 -7.57 -8.73
N ASP A 151 -6.43 -8.16 -9.54
CA ASP A 151 -5.79 -9.45 -9.26
C ASP A 151 -4.37 -9.18 -8.72
N LEU A 152 -4.23 -9.14 -7.40
CA LEU A 152 -2.94 -8.86 -6.74
C LEU A 152 -1.83 -9.82 -7.13
N SER A 153 -2.15 -11.07 -7.49
CA SER A 153 -1.13 -12.04 -7.90
C SER A 153 -0.42 -11.65 -9.19
N LYS A 154 -1.09 -10.88 -10.05
CA LYS A 154 -0.51 -10.35 -11.29
C LYS A 154 0.36 -9.12 -11.08
N TYR A 155 0.12 -8.39 -10.00
CA TYR A 155 0.81 -7.14 -9.68
C TYR A 155 1.92 -7.32 -8.65
N SER A 156 2.07 -8.52 -8.07
CA SER A 156 3.07 -8.81 -7.05
C SER A 156 4.18 -9.72 -7.57
N PHE A 157 5.38 -9.48 -7.09
CA PHE A 157 6.52 -10.34 -7.32
C PHE A 157 7.41 -10.41 -6.09
N ILE A 158 8.17 -11.50 -5.98
CA ILE A 158 9.18 -11.66 -4.95
C ILE A 158 10.50 -11.07 -5.46
N TYR A 159 11.12 -10.25 -4.61
CA TYR A 159 12.46 -9.77 -4.89
C TYR A 159 13.46 -10.93 -4.94
N ASP A 160 14.23 -10.96 -5.99
CA ASP A 160 15.33 -11.90 -6.18
C ASP A 160 16.50 -11.15 -6.81
N SER A 161 17.63 -11.11 -6.10
CA SER A 161 18.85 -10.44 -6.56
C SER A 161 19.42 -11.06 -7.86
N ASN A 162 19.08 -12.32 -8.16
CA ASN A 162 19.49 -12.99 -9.38
C ASN A 162 18.56 -12.68 -10.58
N ASN A 163 17.42 -12.01 -10.35
CA ASN A 163 16.45 -11.68 -11.40
C ASN A 163 16.11 -10.18 -11.39
N LEU A 164 17.07 -9.37 -11.80
CA LEU A 164 16.93 -7.92 -11.85
C LEU A 164 15.91 -7.44 -12.90
N GLY A 165 15.53 -8.28 -13.86
CA GLY A 165 14.52 -7.93 -14.87
C GLY A 165 13.17 -7.52 -14.25
N LYS A 166 12.73 -8.24 -13.21
CA LYS A 166 11.51 -7.87 -12.48
C LYS A 166 11.63 -6.54 -11.73
N VAL A 167 12.84 -6.23 -11.24
CA VAL A 167 13.11 -4.96 -10.56
C VAL A 167 13.11 -3.82 -11.56
N ASN A 168 13.67 -3.99 -12.75
CA ASN A 168 13.63 -3.01 -13.82
C ASN A 168 12.18 -2.74 -14.24
N ASN A 169 11.40 -3.78 -14.48
CA ASN A 169 9.96 -3.63 -14.78
C ASN A 169 9.20 -2.89 -13.66
N PHE A 170 9.51 -3.19 -12.39
CA PHE A 170 8.93 -2.48 -11.26
C PHE A 170 9.21 -0.98 -11.31
N VAL A 171 10.39 -0.57 -11.74
CA VAL A 171 10.80 0.84 -11.83
C VAL A 171 10.17 1.51 -13.06
N GLU A 172 10.19 0.85 -14.22
CA GLU A 172 9.87 1.45 -15.51
C GLU A 172 8.36 1.43 -15.85
N GLU A 173 7.66 0.35 -15.48
CA GLU A 173 6.26 0.19 -15.82
C GLU A 173 5.35 1.16 -15.05
N ASN A 174 4.38 1.74 -15.72
CA ASN A 174 3.41 2.67 -15.12
C ASN A 174 2.16 1.94 -14.56
N ASN A 175 2.32 0.72 -14.06
CA ASN A 175 1.25 -0.11 -13.52
C ASN A 175 1.37 -0.25 -12.00
N LEU A 176 0.26 -0.67 -11.35
CA LEU A 176 0.33 -1.15 -9.97
C LEU A 176 1.36 -2.28 -9.89
N SER A 177 2.32 -2.17 -8.98
CA SER A 177 3.32 -3.19 -8.77
C SER A 177 3.72 -3.27 -7.30
N ILE A 178 3.82 -4.48 -6.78
CA ILE A 178 4.09 -4.79 -5.38
C ILE A 178 5.31 -5.69 -5.31
N CYS A 179 6.39 -5.19 -4.76
CA CYS A 179 7.59 -5.97 -4.49
C CYS A 179 7.52 -6.54 -3.08
N VAL A 180 7.68 -7.85 -2.91
CA VAL A 180 7.74 -8.50 -1.59
C VAL A 180 9.15 -8.99 -1.35
N MET A 181 9.78 -8.52 -0.28
CA MET A 181 11.16 -8.87 0.05
C MET A 181 11.32 -9.15 1.55
N ASN A 182 12.35 -9.89 1.90
CA ASN A 182 12.80 -10.01 3.29
C ASN A 182 14.14 -9.32 3.49
N ILE A 183 14.39 -8.93 4.71
CA ILE A 183 15.68 -8.44 5.19
C ILE A 183 16.63 -9.62 5.34
#